data_f5b1d6718e42b52f33ab1cd2c52b2167
#
_entry.id   f5b1d6718e42b52f33ab1cd2c52b2167
#
_cell.length_a   1.000
_cell.length_b   1.000
_cell.length_c   1.000
_cell.angle_alpha   90.00
_cell.angle_beta   90.00
_cell.angle_gamma   90.00
#
_symmetry.space_group_name_H-M   'P 1'
#
loop_
_entity.id
_entity.type
_entity.pdbx_description
1 polymer ?
#
loop_
_entity_poly.entity_id
_entity_poly.type
_entity_poly.pdbx_seq_one_letter_code
_entity_poly.pdbx_strand_id
1 'polypeptide(L)'
;MNITKDTAVTLQYKVTDDKGKPVDAGTLAYLHGGYDNIFPKVEAAFDGQAKGFSASIDLAVEDAFGVRDESLVRVIPKGEFPPGVKVGGQLRGANDKGEPQIYYVKKIKGPEVHLDGNHPLAGQALHFSGKVLDVRAASEEEIAHR
;
A
#
# COMPACT_ATOMS: atom_id res chain seq x y z
N MET A 1 -3.96 -22.76 16.02
CA MET A 1 -5.03 -21.75 15.96
C MET A 1 -5.26 -21.34 14.52
N ASN A 2 -6.51 -21.25 14.13
CA ASN A 2 -6.86 -20.82 12.77
C ASN A 2 -7.03 -19.30 12.71
N ILE A 3 -6.86 -18.74 11.52
CA ILE A 3 -7.07 -17.32 11.28
C ILE A 3 -8.57 -17.03 11.30
N THR A 4 -9.02 -16.28 12.30
CA THR A 4 -10.40 -15.87 12.46
C THR A 4 -10.44 -14.39 12.88
N LYS A 5 -11.64 -13.86 13.06
CA LYS A 5 -11.79 -12.48 13.53
C LYS A 5 -11.03 -12.28 14.86
N ASP A 6 -10.33 -11.16 14.96
CA ASP A 6 -9.56 -10.78 16.15
C ASP A 6 -8.39 -11.71 16.44
N THR A 7 -7.75 -12.23 15.41
CA THR A 7 -6.45 -12.89 15.53
C THR A 7 -5.35 -12.01 14.96
N ALA A 8 -4.20 -12.04 15.60
CA ALA A 8 -3.00 -11.39 15.09
C ALA A 8 -2.23 -12.40 14.24
N VAL A 9 -2.04 -12.07 12.97
CA VAL A 9 -1.44 -12.96 11.98
C VAL A 9 -0.11 -12.39 11.54
N THR A 10 0.94 -13.22 11.57
CA THR A 10 2.25 -12.83 11.05
C THR A 10 2.47 -13.55 9.73
N LEU A 11 2.74 -12.79 8.68
CA LEU A 11 2.98 -13.29 7.33
C LEU A 11 4.38 -12.96 6.85
N GLN A 12 4.99 -13.91 6.18
CA GLN A 12 6.15 -13.63 5.32
C GLN A 12 5.58 -13.42 3.91
N TYR A 13 5.84 -12.27 3.32
CA TYR A 13 5.18 -11.89 2.07
C TYR A 13 6.17 -11.46 1.00
N LYS A 14 5.70 -11.55 -0.25
CA LYS A 14 6.40 -11.01 -1.41
C LYS A 14 5.34 -10.45 -2.35
N VAL A 15 5.58 -9.24 -2.84
CA VAL A 15 4.71 -8.57 -3.81
C VAL A 15 5.50 -8.36 -5.08
N THR A 16 4.92 -8.75 -6.21
CA THR A 16 5.50 -8.51 -7.53
C THR A 16 4.48 -7.74 -8.37
N ASP A 17 4.97 -7.01 -9.37
CA ASP A 17 4.10 -6.32 -10.31
C ASP A 17 3.58 -7.29 -11.38
N ASP A 18 2.80 -6.78 -12.34
CA ASP A 18 2.21 -7.58 -13.40
C ASP A 18 3.26 -8.15 -14.39
N LYS A 19 4.49 -7.69 -14.29
CA LYS A 19 5.61 -8.19 -15.10
C LYS A 19 6.50 -9.16 -14.32
N GLY A 20 6.12 -9.48 -13.08
CA GLY A 20 6.89 -10.37 -12.22
C GLY A 20 8.06 -9.72 -11.52
N LYS A 21 8.20 -8.40 -11.62
CA LYS A 21 9.30 -7.67 -10.96
C LYS A 21 8.99 -7.53 -9.47
N PRO A 22 9.95 -7.84 -8.58
CA PRO A 22 9.74 -7.66 -7.15
C PRO A 22 9.49 -6.18 -6.81
N VAL A 23 8.43 -5.94 -6.04
CA VAL A 23 8.05 -4.60 -5.59
C VAL A 23 8.35 -4.44 -4.11
N ASP A 24 8.02 -5.45 -3.31
CA ASP A 24 8.22 -5.45 -1.88
C ASP A 24 8.30 -6.88 -1.37
N ALA A 25 8.97 -7.07 -0.25
CA ALA A 25 9.04 -8.36 0.42
C ALA A 25 9.44 -8.13 1.88
N GLY A 26 9.01 -9.03 2.75
CA GLY A 26 9.35 -8.92 4.16
C GLY A 26 8.42 -9.73 5.04
N THR A 27 8.34 -9.33 6.29
CA THR A 27 7.46 -9.92 7.27
C THR A 27 6.54 -8.82 7.80
N LEU A 28 5.25 -9.11 7.86
CA LEU A 28 4.28 -8.18 8.43
C LEU A 28 3.39 -8.91 9.43
N ALA A 29 2.81 -8.14 10.34
CA ALA A 29 1.79 -8.63 11.24
C ALA A 29 0.54 -7.77 11.04
N TYR A 30 -0.63 -8.39 11.02
CA TYR A 30 -1.87 -7.66 10.88
C TYR A 30 -2.96 -8.25 11.79
N LEU A 31 -3.96 -7.43 12.05
CA LEU A 31 -5.15 -7.88 12.79
C LEU A 31 -6.21 -8.33 11.79
N HIS A 32 -6.60 -9.59 11.89
CA HIS A 32 -7.60 -10.17 11.00
C HIS A 32 -9.02 -9.91 11.51
N GLY A 33 -9.92 -9.56 10.63
CA GLY A 33 -11.32 -9.37 11.00
C GLY A 33 -12.04 -8.26 10.24
N GLY A 34 -11.52 -7.85 9.08
CA GLY A 34 -12.17 -6.81 8.28
C GLY A 34 -11.83 -5.40 8.71
N TYR A 35 -10.68 -5.21 9.34
CA TYR A 35 -10.24 -3.90 9.83
C TYR A 35 -9.40 -3.12 8.80
N ASP A 36 -9.30 -3.64 7.58
CA ASP A 36 -8.52 -3.04 6.47
C ASP A 36 -7.03 -2.89 6.77
N ASN A 37 -6.48 -3.76 7.61
CA ASN A 37 -5.06 -3.79 7.90
C ASN A 37 -4.24 -4.35 6.75
N ILE A 38 -4.87 -5.09 5.85
CA ILE A 38 -4.26 -5.71 4.67
C ILE A 38 -5.30 -5.67 3.55
N PHE A 39 -4.87 -5.90 2.31
CA PHE A 39 -5.82 -5.93 1.20
C PHE A 39 -6.96 -6.92 1.47
N PRO A 40 -8.23 -6.51 1.31
CA PRO A 40 -9.36 -7.39 1.65
C PRO A 40 -9.33 -8.75 0.95
N LYS A 41 -8.88 -8.79 -0.29
CA LYS A 41 -8.78 -10.04 -1.05
C LYS A 41 -7.73 -10.98 -0.48
N VAL A 42 -6.61 -10.42 0.01
CA VAL A 42 -5.57 -11.18 0.70
C VAL A 42 -6.10 -11.71 2.03
N GLU A 43 -6.78 -10.86 2.79
CA GLU A 43 -7.38 -11.27 4.07
C GLU A 43 -8.35 -12.43 3.87
N ALA A 44 -9.22 -12.35 2.86
CA ALA A 44 -10.17 -13.41 2.56
C ALA A 44 -9.48 -14.74 2.20
N ALA A 45 -8.34 -14.67 1.48
CA ALA A 45 -7.60 -15.84 1.07
C ALA A 45 -6.99 -16.60 2.27
N PHE A 46 -6.67 -15.89 3.33
CA PHE A 46 -6.07 -16.48 4.53
C PHE A 46 -7.09 -16.81 5.63
N ASP A 47 -8.34 -16.41 5.47
CA ASP A 47 -9.37 -16.65 6.48
C ASP A 47 -9.56 -18.16 6.71
N GLY A 48 -9.58 -18.56 7.98
CA GLY A 48 -9.75 -19.97 8.37
C GLY A 48 -8.51 -20.83 8.24
N GLN A 49 -7.38 -20.29 7.80
CA GLN A 49 -6.15 -21.05 7.60
C GLN A 49 -5.31 -21.08 8.88
N ALA A 50 -4.29 -21.91 8.91
CA ALA A 50 -3.44 -22.11 10.08
C ALA A 50 -1.98 -21.81 9.76
N LYS A 51 -1.16 -21.74 10.80
CA LYS A 51 0.29 -21.60 10.67
C LYS A 51 0.87 -22.60 9.66
N GLY A 52 1.72 -22.10 8.78
CA GLY A 52 2.34 -22.88 7.73
C GLY A 52 1.63 -22.84 6.38
N PHE A 53 0.39 -22.33 6.35
CA PHE A 53 -0.33 -22.17 5.10
C PHE A 53 0.32 -21.09 4.24
N SER A 54 0.38 -21.34 2.95
CA SER A 54 0.86 -20.33 1.98
C SER A 54 -0.11 -20.22 0.81
N ALA A 55 -0.22 -19.02 0.28
CA ALA A 55 -1.10 -18.74 -0.85
C ALA A 55 -0.51 -17.64 -1.72
N SER A 56 -0.94 -17.63 -2.97
CA SER A 56 -0.63 -16.58 -3.93
C SER A 56 -1.93 -16.00 -4.44
N ILE A 57 -2.03 -14.68 -4.46
CA ILE A 57 -3.23 -13.98 -4.86
C ILE A 57 -2.88 -12.94 -5.92
N ASP A 58 -3.60 -12.98 -7.04
CA ASP A 58 -3.49 -11.93 -8.05
C ASP A 58 -4.45 -10.81 -7.68
N LEU A 59 -3.91 -9.61 -7.49
CA LEU A 59 -4.67 -8.43 -7.15
C LEU A 59 -4.87 -7.60 -8.42
N ALA A 60 -6.12 -7.45 -8.85
CA ALA A 60 -6.44 -6.51 -9.92
C ALA A 60 -6.15 -5.08 -9.44
N VAL A 61 -6.11 -4.13 -10.35
CA VAL A 61 -5.82 -2.73 -10.00
C VAL A 61 -6.72 -2.24 -8.86
N GLU A 62 -8.01 -2.49 -8.93
CA GLU A 62 -8.99 -2.09 -7.91
C GLU A 62 -8.84 -2.82 -6.59
N ASP A 63 -8.25 -4.01 -6.58
CA ASP A 63 -8.00 -4.80 -5.37
C ASP A 63 -6.65 -4.49 -4.72
N ALA A 64 -5.80 -3.75 -5.41
CA ALA A 64 -4.48 -3.32 -4.94
C ALA A 64 -4.56 -1.85 -4.46
N PHE A 65 -3.76 -0.97 -5.05
CA PHE A 65 -3.74 0.44 -4.67
C PHE A 65 -4.74 1.30 -5.44
N GLY A 66 -5.59 0.68 -6.25
CA GLY A 66 -6.61 1.36 -7.01
C GLY A 66 -6.09 1.97 -8.31
N VAL A 67 -7.02 2.54 -9.08
CA VAL A 67 -6.68 3.21 -10.33
C VAL A 67 -5.99 4.53 -10.06
N ARG A 68 -5.18 4.99 -11.02
CA ARG A 68 -4.57 6.30 -10.93
C ARG A 68 -5.64 7.39 -11.08
N ASP A 69 -5.52 8.40 -10.26
CA ASP A 69 -6.37 9.60 -10.34
C ASP A 69 -5.55 10.70 -11.00
N GLU A 70 -5.87 11.03 -12.24
CA GLU A 70 -5.14 12.04 -13.01
C GLU A 70 -5.35 13.44 -12.43
N SER A 71 -6.37 13.67 -11.63
CA SER A 71 -6.56 14.95 -10.95
C SER A 71 -5.48 15.22 -9.88
N LEU A 72 -4.75 14.20 -9.47
CA LEU A 72 -3.64 14.32 -8.53
C LEU A 72 -2.30 14.61 -9.22
N VAL A 73 -2.28 14.65 -10.56
CA VAL A 73 -1.09 15.02 -11.31
C VAL A 73 -1.08 16.53 -11.48
N ARG A 74 0.03 17.19 -11.12
CA ARG A 74 0.12 18.64 -11.16
C ARG A 74 1.44 19.10 -11.76
N VAL A 75 1.41 20.26 -12.40
CA VAL A 75 2.58 20.93 -12.89
C VAL A 75 2.61 22.32 -12.25
N ILE A 76 3.67 22.60 -11.51
CA ILE A 76 3.76 23.84 -10.73
C ILE A 76 5.09 24.54 -11.06
N PRO A 77 5.13 25.89 -11.13
CA PRO A 77 6.36 26.63 -11.37
C PRO A 77 7.40 26.32 -10.28
N LYS A 78 8.65 26.09 -10.69
CA LYS A 78 9.74 25.78 -9.79
C LYS A 78 9.99 26.86 -8.74
N GLY A 79 9.71 28.11 -9.05
CA GLY A 79 9.89 29.22 -8.12
C GLY A 79 8.98 29.20 -6.89
N GLU A 80 7.94 28.37 -6.90
CA GLU A 80 7.03 28.21 -5.76
C GLU A 80 7.51 27.20 -4.73
N PHE A 81 8.63 26.53 -5.00
CA PHE A 81 9.17 25.49 -4.13
C PHE A 81 10.37 25.97 -3.34
N PRO A 82 10.57 25.43 -2.12
CA PRO A 82 11.80 25.71 -1.37
C PRO A 82 13.03 25.14 -2.09
N PRO A 83 14.22 25.71 -1.83
CA PRO A 83 15.46 25.16 -2.37
C PRO A 83 15.63 23.69 -1.98
N GLY A 84 16.22 22.91 -2.87
CA GLY A 84 16.49 21.50 -2.59
C GLY A 84 15.45 20.52 -3.13
N VAL A 85 14.42 20.99 -3.81
CA VAL A 85 13.45 20.11 -4.47
C VAL A 85 14.15 19.33 -5.58
N LYS A 86 13.98 18.01 -5.58
CA LYS A 86 14.61 17.13 -6.55
C LYS A 86 13.69 15.97 -6.92
N VAL A 87 13.96 15.36 -8.07
CA VAL A 87 13.23 14.19 -8.55
C VAL A 87 13.36 13.06 -7.52
N GLY A 88 12.21 12.41 -7.22
CA GLY A 88 12.14 11.37 -6.21
C GLY A 88 11.79 11.88 -4.82
N GLY A 89 11.78 13.19 -4.61
CA GLY A 89 11.40 13.78 -3.33
C GLY A 89 9.89 13.79 -3.13
N GLN A 90 9.49 14.11 -1.91
CA GLN A 90 8.08 14.23 -1.52
C GLN A 90 7.79 15.65 -1.06
N LEU A 91 6.60 16.13 -1.38
CA LEU A 91 6.11 17.43 -0.96
C LEU A 91 4.74 17.29 -0.34
N ARG A 92 4.47 18.09 0.68
CA ARG A 92 3.14 18.16 1.28
C ARG A 92 2.37 19.31 0.64
N GLY A 93 1.12 19.03 0.29
CA GLY A 93 0.24 20.04 -0.26
C GLY A 93 -1.20 19.73 0.08
N ALA A 94 -2.12 20.30 -0.64
CA ALA A 94 -3.54 20.04 -0.52
C ALA A 94 -4.09 19.58 -1.87
N ASN A 95 -5.08 18.66 -1.84
CA ASN A 95 -5.79 18.26 -3.04
C ASN A 95 -6.89 19.26 -3.38
N ASP A 96 -7.68 18.99 -4.41
CA ASP A 96 -8.75 19.90 -4.85
C ASP A 96 -9.84 20.11 -3.80
N LYS A 97 -9.93 19.21 -2.82
CA LYS A 97 -10.88 19.31 -1.71
C LYS A 97 -10.31 20.02 -0.49
N GLY A 98 -9.07 20.51 -0.57
CA GLY A 98 -8.40 21.12 0.56
C GLY A 98 -7.85 20.14 1.59
N GLU A 99 -7.88 18.86 1.32
CA GLU A 99 -7.37 17.84 2.25
C GLU A 99 -5.86 17.68 2.10
N PRO A 100 -5.13 17.34 3.19
CA PRO A 100 -3.70 17.10 3.09
C PRO A 100 -3.38 16.00 2.08
N GLN A 101 -2.38 16.24 1.25
CA GLN A 101 -1.98 15.31 0.20
C GLN A 101 -0.47 15.32 0.06
N ILE A 102 0.12 14.13 -0.06
CA ILE A 102 1.55 13.98 -0.35
C ILE A 102 1.71 13.84 -1.85
N TYR A 103 2.57 14.66 -2.42
CA TYR A 103 2.91 14.61 -3.84
C TYR A 103 4.35 14.14 -4.01
N TYR A 104 4.58 13.32 -5.03
CA TYR A 104 5.91 12.86 -5.40
C TYR A 104 6.42 13.68 -6.57
N VAL A 105 7.66 14.13 -6.49
CA VAL A 105 8.30 14.84 -7.58
C VAL A 105 8.74 13.82 -8.63
N LYS A 106 8.04 13.78 -9.76
CA LYS A 106 8.30 12.82 -10.82
C LYS A 106 9.32 13.32 -11.82
N LYS A 107 9.31 14.63 -12.09
CA LYS A 107 10.15 15.21 -13.14
C LYS A 107 10.31 16.70 -12.88
N ILE A 108 11.49 17.22 -13.15
CA ILE A 108 11.76 18.66 -13.17
C ILE A 108 12.19 18.98 -14.60
N LYS A 109 11.41 19.83 -15.28
CA LYS A 109 11.70 20.21 -16.66
C LYS A 109 11.74 21.72 -16.76
N GLY A 110 12.97 22.27 -16.85
CA GLY A 110 13.15 23.71 -16.89
C GLY A 110 12.53 24.41 -15.68
N PRO A 111 11.62 25.38 -15.89
CA PRO A 111 10.97 26.09 -14.78
C PRO A 111 9.78 25.33 -14.17
N GLU A 112 9.46 24.12 -14.65
CA GLU A 112 8.30 23.37 -14.21
C GLU A 112 8.68 22.16 -13.38
N VAL A 113 7.88 21.91 -12.30
CA VAL A 113 8.00 20.71 -11.48
C VAL A 113 6.74 19.90 -11.66
N HIS A 114 6.90 18.65 -12.08
CA HIS A 114 5.80 17.73 -12.30
C HIS A 114 5.58 16.88 -11.04
N LEU A 115 4.40 16.97 -10.46
CA LEU A 115 4.01 16.28 -9.23
C LEU A 115 2.97 15.23 -9.50
N ASP A 116 3.00 14.14 -8.72
CA ASP A 116 2.01 13.08 -8.78
C ASP A 116 1.61 12.71 -7.35
N GLY A 117 0.34 12.85 -7.02
CA GLY A 117 -0.20 12.51 -5.70
C GLY A 117 -0.68 11.06 -5.60
N ASN A 118 -0.59 10.29 -6.68
CA ASN A 118 -0.97 8.88 -6.65
C ASN A 118 0.07 8.04 -5.91
N HIS A 119 -0.40 6.94 -5.31
CA HIS A 119 0.54 5.96 -4.77
C HIS A 119 1.44 5.45 -5.91
N PRO A 120 2.75 5.20 -5.66
CA PRO A 120 3.66 4.74 -6.73
C PRO A 120 3.20 3.48 -7.45
N LEU A 121 2.41 2.64 -6.80
CA LEU A 121 1.89 1.40 -7.38
C LEU A 121 0.45 1.52 -7.87
N ALA A 122 -0.17 2.70 -7.79
CA ALA A 122 -1.52 2.91 -8.30
C ALA A 122 -1.56 2.67 -9.82
N GLY A 123 -2.64 2.08 -10.30
CA GLY A 123 -2.79 1.74 -11.70
C GLY A 123 -2.11 0.45 -12.13
N GLN A 124 -1.55 -0.31 -11.19
CA GLN A 124 -0.89 -1.58 -11.48
C GLN A 124 -1.60 -2.74 -10.79
N ALA A 125 -1.76 -3.84 -11.50
CA ALA A 125 -2.13 -5.10 -10.89
C ALA A 125 -0.90 -5.68 -10.18
N LEU A 126 -1.12 -6.34 -9.06
CA LEU A 126 -0.04 -6.89 -8.24
C LEU A 126 -0.26 -8.38 -7.99
N HIS A 127 0.81 -9.07 -7.72
CA HIS A 127 0.77 -10.46 -7.29
C HIS A 127 1.31 -10.55 -5.86
N PHE A 128 0.47 -11.00 -4.94
CA PHE A 128 0.83 -11.15 -3.55
C PHE A 128 1.01 -12.63 -3.22
N SER A 129 2.14 -12.99 -2.66
CA SER A 129 2.34 -14.33 -2.09
C SER A 129 2.71 -14.21 -0.63
N GLY A 130 2.16 -15.08 0.20
CA GLY A 130 2.38 -15.03 1.63
C GLY A 130 2.35 -16.40 2.26
N LYS A 131 3.09 -16.53 3.36
CA LYS A 131 3.12 -17.73 4.18
C LYS A 131 2.82 -17.33 5.62
N VAL A 132 1.92 -18.05 6.26
CA VAL A 132 1.56 -17.80 7.65
C VAL A 132 2.68 -18.31 8.56
N LEU A 133 3.35 -17.39 9.24
CA LEU A 133 4.41 -17.71 10.18
C LEU A 133 3.87 -17.97 11.59
N ASP A 134 2.82 -17.24 11.98
CA ASP A 134 2.22 -17.38 13.30
C ASP A 134 0.78 -16.85 13.30
N VAL A 135 -0.04 -17.40 14.17
CA VAL A 135 -1.42 -16.96 14.42
C VAL A 135 -1.65 -17.02 15.92
N ARG A 136 -2.09 -15.91 16.51
CA ARG A 136 -2.42 -15.85 17.92
C ARG A 136 -3.68 -15.02 18.14
N ALA A 137 -4.31 -15.20 19.28
CA ALA A 137 -5.44 -14.34 19.64
C ALA A 137 -4.92 -12.90 19.84
N ALA A 138 -5.64 -11.93 19.30
CA ALA A 138 -5.29 -10.54 19.51
C ALA A 138 -5.66 -10.12 20.95
N SER A 139 -4.84 -9.21 21.51
CA SER A 139 -5.17 -8.62 22.81
C SER A 139 -6.23 -7.55 22.64
N GLU A 140 -6.90 -7.19 23.74
CA GLU A 140 -7.88 -6.10 23.74
C GLU A 140 -7.23 -4.79 23.28
N GLU A 141 -6.00 -4.56 23.67
CA GLU A 141 -5.25 -3.37 23.27
C GLU A 141 -5.00 -3.35 21.75
N GLU A 142 -4.64 -4.47 21.17
CA GLU A 142 -4.45 -4.57 19.73
C GLU A 142 -5.74 -4.30 18.96
N ILE A 143 -6.85 -4.81 19.45
CA ILE A 143 -8.16 -4.58 18.85
C ILE A 143 -8.57 -3.11 18.96
N ALA A 144 -8.27 -2.47 20.04
CA ALA A 144 -8.58 -1.05 20.26
C ALA A 144 -7.76 -0.13 19.35
N HIS A 145 -6.56 -0.53 18.97
CA HIS A 145 -5.64 0.27 18.15
C HIS A 145 -5.51 -0.22 16.71
N ARG A 146 -6.49 -0.97 16.22
CA ARG A 146 -6.53 -1.48 14.86
C ARG A 146 -6.61 -0.40 13.78
#